data_ce58a0a2d63c39df55e073f66025c197
#
_entry.id   ce58a0a2d63c39df55e073f66025c197
#
_cell.length_a   1.000
_cell.length_b   1.000
_cell.length_c   1.000
_cell.angle_alpha   90.00
_cell.angle_beta   90.00
_cell.angle_gamma   90.00
#
_symmetry.space_group_name_H-M   'P 1'
#
loop_
_entity.id
_entity.type
_entity.pdbx_description
1 polymer ?
#
loop_
_entity_poly.entity_id
_entity_poly.type
_entity_poly.pdbx_seq_one_letter_code
_entity_poly.pdbx_strand_id
1 'polypeptide(L)'
;CCVKTGIPEVSENIRVRSIVGTFLEHSRIFCFGNGGNEEIYMGSADWMPRNLDRRVEITFPVLDPSVRAKVRHILEVELEDTVRARIMKMDESGQYERIDKRGKEIVDSQGVFCKEAEAEAVREDENEGLQKQRVFEPLTAEDAQD
;
A
#
# COMPACT_ATOMS: atom_id res chain seq x y z
N CYS A 1 4.85 -16.30 -2.51
CA CYS A 1 4.10 -15.84 -3.68
C CYS A 1 3.81 -17.00 -4.61
N CYS A 2 2.57 -17.13 -5.06
CA CYS A 2 2.15 -18.20 -5.99
C CYS A 2 2.45 -17.89 -7.46
N VAL A 3 2.85 -16.66 -7.77
CA VAL A 3 3.19 -16.22 -9.12
C VAL A 3 4.66 -16.47 -9.40
N LYS A 4 4.97 -16.99 -10.58
CA LYS A 4 6.31 -17.01 -11.15
C LYS A 4 6.39 -15.98 -12.27
N THR A 5 7.44 -15.19 -12.29
CA THR A 5 7.66 -14.15 -13.29
C THR A 5 8.54 -14.64 -14.43
N GLY A 6 8.34 -14.11 -15.63
CA GLY A 6 9.15 -14.43 -16.80
C GLY A 6 8.67 -15.60 -17.65
N ILE A 7 7.51 -16.20 -17.36
CA ILE A 7 6.95 -17.26 -18.21
C ILE A 7 6.40 -16.61 -19.48
N PRO A 8 6.88 -17.01 -20.68
CA PRO A 8 6.40 -16.47 -21.94
C PRO A 8 4.88 -16.60 -22.11
N GLU A 9 4.27 -15.59 -22.66
CA GLU A 9 2.81 -15.49 -22.92
C GLU A 9 1.91 -15.56 -21.65
N VAL A 10 2.52 -15.67 -20.44
CA VAL A 10 1.79 -15.78 -19.17
C VAL A 10 2.15 -14.68 -18.19
N SER A 11 3.44 -14.48 -17.92
CA SER A 11 3.90 -13.59 -16.86
C SER A 11 5.15 -12.75 -17.19
N GLU A 12 5.49 -12.63 -18.46
CA GLU A 12 6.60 -11.78 -18.92
C GLU A 12 6.41 -10.30 -18.57
N ASN A 13 5.16 -9.87 -18.41
CA ASN A 13 4.80 -8.50 -18.03
C ASN A 13 4.57 -8.31 -16.52
N ILE A 14 4.67 -9.39 -15.73
CA ILE A 14 4.47 -9.32 -14.28
C ILE A 14 5.80 -9.05 -13.60
N ARG A 15 5.81 -8.09 -12.67
CA ARG A 15 6.95 -7.79 -11.80
C ARG A 15 6.52 -7.97 -10.36
N VAL A 16 7.33 -8.69 -9.59
CA VAL A 16 7.06 -8.96 -8.17
C VAL A 16 8.19 -8.40 -7.32
N ARG A 17 7.81 -7.62 -6.32
CA ARG A 17 8.69 -7.11 -5.26
C ARG A 17 8.27 -7.68 -3.92
N SER A 18 9.22 -7.85 -3.02
CA SER A 18 8.97 -8.23 -1.63
C SER A 18 9.80 -7.33 -0.74
N ILE A 19 9.16 -6.57 0.13
CA ILE A 19 9.83 -5.73 1.13
C ILE A 19 10.03 -6.56 2.39
N VAL A 20 11.29 -6.69 2.83
CA VAL A 20 11.68 -7.43 4.04
C VAL A 20 12.34 -6.44 4.98
N GLY A 21 11.60 -5.97 5.96
CA GLY A 21 12.04 -4.90 6.86
C GLY A 21 11.76 -5.20 8.33
N THR A 22 11.83 -4.16 9.14
CA THR A 22 11.60 -4.21 10.59
C THR A 22 10.11 -4.34 10.91
N PHE A 23 9.27 -3.68 10.11
CA PHE A 23 7.81 -3.67 10.28
C PHE A 23 7.16 -4.61 9.27
N LEU A 24 6.00 -5.16 9.66
CA LEU A 24 5.18 -5.95 8.76
C LEU A 24 4.51 -5.02 7.74
N GLU A 25 4.74 -5.28 6.45
CA GLU A 25 3.99 -4.63 5.38
C GLU A 25 2.64 -5.35 5.23
N HIS A 26 1.58 -4.63 5.53
CA HIS A 26 0.22 -5.17 5.54
C HIS A 26 -0.76 -4.32 4.73
N SER A 27 -0.25 -3.46 3.88
CA SER A 27 -1.04 -2.62 2.97
C SER A 27 -1.65 -3.48 1.87
N ARG A 28 -2.94 -3.33 1.63
CA ARG A 28 -3.65 -4.01 0.54
C ARG A 28 -4.27 -2.94 -0.34
N ILE A 29 -3.46 -2.47 -1.27
CA ILE A 29 -3.75 -1.38 -2.18
C ILE A 29 -3.79 -1.95 -3.60
N PHE A 30 -4.81 -1.60 -4.35
CA PHE A 30 -4.98 -1.96 -5.75
C PHE A 30 -5.06 -0.69 -6.57
N CYS A 31 -4.17 -0.54 -7.55
CA CYS A 31 -4.14 0.61 -8.43
C CYS A 31 -4.29 0.14 -9.88
N PHE A 32 -5.34 0.60 -10.54
CA PHE A 32 -5.65 0.26 -11.92
C PHE A 32 -5.50 1.49 -12.81
N GLY A 33 -4.69 1.39 -13.86
CA GLY A 33 -4.46 2.48 -14.81
C GLY A 33 -5.68 2.86 -15.65
N ASN A 34 -6.59 1.91 -15.87
CA ASN A 34 -7.90 2.10 -16.49
C ASN A 34 -7.92 3.07 -17.68
N GLY A 35 -7.00 2.86 -18.64
CA GLY A 35 -6.92 3.69 -19.84
C GLY A 35 -6.57 5.18 -19.57
N GLY A 36 -5.92 5.49 -18.46
CA GLY A 36 -5.56 6.84 -18.03
C GLY A 36 -6.50 7.46 -17.00
N ASN A 37 -7.61 6.78 -16.67
CA ASN A 37 -8.51 7.17 -15.58
C ASN A 37 -8.24 6.26 -14.37
N GLU A 38 -7.15 6.51 -13.68
CA GLU A 38 -6.67 5.71 -12.56
C GLU A 38 -7.71 5.52 -11.45
N GLU A 39 -7.85 4.28 -11.02
CA GLU A 39 -8.70 3.90 -9.90
C GLU A 39 -7.88 3.23 -8.80
N ILE A 40 -8.09 3.65 -7.55
CA ILE A 40 -7.42 3.09 -6.38
C ILE A 40 -8.47 2.47 -5.46
N TYR A 41 -8.19 1.25 -5.03
CA TYR A 41 -8.98 0.50 -4.05
C TYR A 41 -8.11 0.07 -2.88
N MET A 42 -8.73 -0.11 -1.74
CA MET A 42 -8.14 -0.75 -0.57
C MET A 42 -8.98 -1.95 -0.15
N GLY A 43 -8.35 -2.92 0.49
CA GLY A 43 -9.03 -4.12 0.94
C GLY A 43 -8.54 -4.65 2.26
N SER A 44 -9.35 -5.50 2.89
CA SER A 44 -9.01 -6.17 4.15
C SER A 44 -8.39 -7.56 3.96
N ALA A 45 -8.56 -8.17 2.77
CA ALA A 45 -8.14 -9.54 2.50
C ALA A 45 -6.65 -9.63 2.13
N ASP A 46 -5.91 -10.48 2.83
CA ASP A 46 -4.74 -11.11 2.21
C ASP A 46 -5.22 -12.10 1.15
N TRP A 47 -4.55 -12.18 0.01
CA TRP A 47 -4.94 -13.09 -1.06
C TRP A 47 -4.57 -14.53 -0.73
N MET A 48 -5.10 -15.02 0.37
CA MET A 48 -4.94 -16.39 0.83
C MET A 48 -6.29 -17.11 0.80
N PRO A 49 -6.33 -18.44 0.50
CA PRO A 49 -7.59 -19.20 0.40
C PRO A 49 -8.50 -19.03 1.62
N ARG A 50 -7.94 -19.01 2.82
CA ARG A 50 -8.74 -18.82 4.05
C ARG A 50 -9.48 -17.48 4.10
N ASN A 51 -8.89 -16.42 3.54
CA ASN A 51 -9.50 -15.09 3.55
C ASN A 51 -10.53 -14.97 2.42
N LEU A 52 -10.19 -15.46 1.23
CA LEU A 52 -11.05 -15.35 0.05
C LEU A 52 -12.25 -16.30 0.12
N ASP A 53 -12.07 -17.50 0.71
CA ASP A 53 -13.09 -18.55 0.69
C ASP A 53 -13.89 -18.66 1.99
N ARG A 54 -13.37 -18.18 3.14
CA ARG A 54 -13.92 -18.48 4.45
C ARG A 54 -14.15 -17.27 5.35
N ARG A 55 -13.87 -16.05 4.86
CA ARG A 55 -14.06 -14.79 5.62
C ARG A 55 -14.97 -13.84 4.85
N VAL A 56 -15.60 -12.96 5.60
CA VAL A 56 -16.21 -11.77 5.03
C VAL A 56 -15.12 -10.70 4.97
N GLU A 57 -14.79 -10.28 3.78
CA GLU A 57 -13.76 -9.29 3.51
C GLU A 57 -14.36 -8.15 2.69
N ILE A 58 -13.79 -6.96 2.81
CA ILE A 58 -14.24 -5.79 2.07
C ILE A 58 -13.16 -5.31 1.11
N THR A 59 -13.59 -4.79 -0.01
CA THR A 59 -12.77 -3.98 -0.93
C THR A 59 -13.58 -2.75 -1.29
N PHE A 60 -12.99 -1.58 -1.19
CA PHE A 60 -13.68 -0.32 -1.41
C PHE A 60 -12.82 0.66 -2.22
N PRO A 61 -13.45 1.51 -3.06
CA PRO A 61 -12.74 2.53 -3.81
C PRO A 61 -12.31 3.68 -2.88
N VAL A 62 -11.14 4.25 -3.16
CA VAL A 62 -10.66 5.46 -2.50
C VAL A 62 -11.13 6.66 -3.30
N LEU A 63 -12.25 7.27 -2.89
CA LEU A 63 -12.92 8.34 -3.64
C LEU A 63 -12.42 9.74 -3.28
N ASP A 64 -12.08 9.98 -2.00
CA ASP A 64 -11.58 11.27 -1.56
C ASP A 64 -10.20 11.58 -2.17
N PRO A 65 -10.02 12.73 -2.85
CA PRO A 65 -8.77 13.05 -3.54
C PRO A 65 -7.57 13.16 -2.60
N SER A 66 -7.76 13.64 -1.37
CA SER A 66 -6.67 13.80 -0.39
C SER A 66 -6.21 12.47 0.17
N VAL A 67 -7.14 11.59 0.48
CA VAL A 67 -6.85 10.20 0.90
C VAL A 67 -6.22 9.42 -0.25
N ARG A 68 -6.75 9.58 -1.48
CA ARG A 68 -6.20 8.95 -2.69
C ARG A 68 -4.74 9.33 -2.92
N ALA A 69 -4.40 10.61 -2.76
CA ALA A 69 -3.02 11.06 -2.88
C ALA A 69 -2.09 10.41 -1.83
N LYS A 70 -2.54 10.29 -0.58
CA LYS A 70 -1.79 9.60 0.48
C LYS A 70 -1.60 8.11 0.18
N VAL A 71 -2.65 7.41 -0.25
CA VAL A 71 -2.57 5.98 -0.58
C VAL A 71 -1.66 5.73 -1.78
N ARG A 72 -1.74 6.60 -2.79
CA ARG A 72 -0.84 6.55 -3.95
C ARG A 72 0.61 6.75 -3.55
N HIS A 73 0.89 7.73 -2.69
CA HIS A 73 2.23 7.99 -2.17
C HIS A 73 2.81 6.75 -1.46
N ILE A 74 2.03 6.07 -0.62
CA ILE A 74 2.46 4.82 0.02
C ILE A 74 2.88 3.78 -1.02
N LEU A 75 2.04 3.55 -2.02
CA LEU A 75 2.34 2.59 -3.09
C LEU A 75 3.59 2.96 -3.88
N GLU A 76 3.77 4.24 -4.22
CA GLU A 76 4.92 4.73 -4.96
C GLU A 76 6.22 4.54 -4.16
N VAL A 77 6.25 4.93 -2.88
CA VAL A 77 7.42 4.77 -2.01
C VAL A 77 7.79 3.28 -1.83
N GLU A 78 6.81 2.40 -1.68
CA GLU A 78 7.06 0.95 -1.62
C GLU A 78 7.61 0.41 -2.95
N LEU A 79 7.09 0.87 -4.08
CA LEU A 79 7.60 0.47 -5.41
C LEU A 79 9.00 1.01 -5.71
N GLU A 80 9.40 2.12 -5.12
CA GLU A 80 10.71 2.72 -5.26
C GLU A 80 11.75 2.17 -4.29
N ASP A 81 11.36 1.40 -3.27
CA ASP A 81 12.29 0.87 -2.28
C ASP A 81 13.45 0.11 -2.93
N THR A 82 14.67 0.52 -2.60
CA THR A 82 15.92 -0.08 -3.07
C THR A 82 16.76 -0.71 -1.96
N VAL A 83 16.36 -0.47 -0.70
CA VAL A 83 17.12 -0.92 0.47
C VAL A 83 16.61 -2.27 0.98
N ARG A 84 15.31 -2.38 1.15
CA ARG A 84 14.65 -3.55 1.75
C ARG A 84 14.01 -4.46 0.72
N ALA A 85 13.64 -3.91 -0.45
CA ALA A 85 12.97 -4.67 -1.48
C ALA A 85 13.91 -5.71 -2.12
N ARG A 86 13.30 -6.83 -2.49
CA ARG A 86 13.87 -7.88 -3.33
C ARG A 86 12.98 -8.05 -4.54
N ILE A 87 13.57 -8.28 -5.68
CA ILE A 87 12.85 -8.49 -6.94
C ILE A 87 12.85 -9.99 -7.26
N MET A 88 11.71 -10.52 -7.65
CA MET A 88 11.64 -11.87 -8.21
C MET A 88 12.30 -11.88 -9.57
N LYS A 89 13.16 -12.86 -9.81
CA LYS A 89 13.87 -13.04 -11.08
C LYS A 89 12.89 -13.38 -12.20
N MET A 90 13.18 -12.84 -13.38
CA MET A 90 12.39 -13.05 -14.59
C MET A 90 12.83 -14.32 -15.36
N ASP A 91 13.16 -15.40 -14.64
CA ASP A 91 13.73 -16.63 -15.16
C ASP A 91 12.91 -17.89 -14.77
N GLU A 92 11.64 -17.70 -14.45
CA GLU A 92 10.70 -18.76 -14.04
C GLU A 92 11.09 -19.49 -12.73
N SER A 93 12.21 -19.15 -12.12
CA SER A 93 12.70 -19.83 -10.91
C SER A 93 11.86 -19.52 -9.66
N GLY A 94 11.16 -18.38 -9.66
CA GLY A 94 10.48 -17.85 -8.48
C GLY A 94 11.44 -17.41 -7.36
N GLN A 95 12.73 -17.31 -7.65
CA GLN A 95 13.73 -16.84 -6.69
C GLN A 95 13.78 -15.32 -6.63
N TYR A 96 14.15 -14.81 -5.46
CA TYR A 96 14.32 -13.38 -5.23
C TYR A 96 15.79 -12.99 -5.19
N GLU A 97 16.09 -11.81 -5.69
CA GLU A 97 17.42 -11.19 -5.61
C GLU A 97 17.32 -9.78 -5.04
N ARG A 98 18.45 -9.30 -4.49
CA ARG A 98 18.55 -7.91 -4.02
C ARG A 98 18.64 -6.97 -5.20
N ILE A 99 18.09 -5.77 -5.04
CA ILE A 99 18.18 -4.72 -6.05
C ILE A 99 19.62 -4.24 -6.16
N ASP A 100 20.14 -4.17 -7.37
CA ASP A 100 21.42 -3.51 -7.64
C ASP A 100 21.23 -1.98 -7.48
N LYS A 101 21.95 -1.42 -6.51
CA LYS A 101 21.83 0.00 -6.13
C LYS A 101 22.68 0.95 -6.96
N ARG A 102 23.53 0.44 -7.85
CA ARG A 102 24.42 1.27 -8.66
C ARG A 102 23.63 2.21 -9.56
N GLY A 103 23.85 3.52 -9.39
CA GLY A 103 23.17 4.56 -10.18
C GLY A 103 21.70 4.74 -9.89
N LYS A 104 21.18 4.17 -8.78
CA LYS A 104 19.81 4.35 -8.33
C LYS A 104 19.75 5.18 -7.06
N GLU A 105 18.64 5.86 -6.87
CA GLU A 105 18.33 6.51 -5.61
C GLU A 105 18.20 5.48 -4.50
N ILE A 106 18.67 5.83 -3.31
CA ILE A 106 18.59 4.95 -2.13
C ILE A 106 17.32 5.30 -1.37
N VAL A 107 16.29 4.46 -1.56
CA VAL A 107 15.00 4.59 -0.88
C VAL A 107 14.81 3.43 0.10
N ASP A 108 14.65 3.74 1.38
CA ASP A 108 14.19 2.84 2.43
C ASP A 108 12.74 3.23 2.77
N SER A 109 11.77 2.53 2.24
CA SER A 109 10.35 2.85 2.38
C SER A 109 9.92 2.96 3.84
N GLN A 110 10.31 2.03 4.69
CA GLN A 110 9.98 2.06 6.12
C GLN A 110 10.64 3.25 6.83
N GLY A 111 11.87 3.59 6.44
CA GLY A 111 12.56 4.77 6.96
C GLY A 111 11.92 6.08 6.51
N VAL A 112 11.39 6.14 5.30
CA VAL A 112 10.62 7.29 4.79
C VAL A 112 9.34 7.46 5.61
N PHE A 113 8.54 6.42 5.75
CA PHE A 113 7.27 6.48 6.50
C PHE A 113 7.46 6.82 7.98
N CYS A 114 8.51 6.31 8.63
CA CYS A 114 8.83 6.70 10.01
C CYS A 114 9.11 8.21 10.13
N LYS A 115 9.91 8.76 9.23
CA LYS A 115 10.22 10.20 9.24
C LYS A 115 9.00 11.06 8.94
N GLU A 116 8.14 10.63 8.04
CA GLU A 116 6.90 11.33 7.72
C GLU A 116 5.94 11.33 8.92
N ALA A 117 5.78 10.19 9.60
CA ALA A 117 4.97 10.08 10.81
C ALA A 117 5.52 10.95 11.96
N GLU A 118 6.84 10.96 12.16
CA GLU A 118 7.47 11.84 13.16
C GLU A 118 7.24 13.32 12.83
N ALA A 119 7.36 13.71 11.57
CA ALA A 119 7.13 15.08 11.12
C ALA A 119 5.65 15.50 11.23
N GLU A 120 4.71 14.57 10.99
CA GLU A 120 3.27 14.80 11.15
C GLU A 120 2.92 14.99 12.65
N ALA A 121 3.46 14.13 13.53
CA ALA A 121 3.25 14.23 14.97
C ALA A 121 3.73 15.58 15.54
N VAL A 122 4.90 16.07 15.13
CA VAL A 122 5.40 17.40 15.55
C VAL A 122 4.47 18.53 15.11
N ARG A 123 3.91 18.44 13.88
CA ARG A 123 2.94 19.43 13.37
C ARG A 123 1.60 19.38 14.10
N GLU A 124 1.17 18.20 14.51
CA GLU A 124 -0.05 18.03 15.30
C GLU A 124 0.12 18.62 16.70
N ASP A 125 1.24 18.36 17.38
CA ASP A 125 1.54 18.96 18.68
C ASP A 125 1.59 20.50 18.63
N GLU A 126 2.13 21.08 17.57
CA GLU A 126 2.12 22.53 17.34
C GLU A 126 0.70 23.09 17.09
N ASN A 127 -0.20 22.29 16.56
CA ASN A 127 -1.58 22.67 16.22
C ASN A 127 -2.63 22.26 17.27
N GLU A 128 -2.30 21.43 18.26
CA GLU A 128 -3.26 20.96 19.29
C GLU A 128 -3.93 22.10 20.09
N GLY A 129 -3.40 23.30 20.06
CA GLY A 129 -4.07 24.51 20.58
C GLY A 129 -5.30 24.95 19.76
N LEU A 130 -5.54 24.39 18.57
CA LEU A 130 -6.55 24.84 17.62
C LEU A 130 -7.55 23.76 17.17
N GLN A 131 -7.30 22.48 17.42
CA GLN A 131 -8.21 21.43 16.96
C GLN A 131 -9.23 21.07 18.05
N LYS A 132 -10.50 21.38 17.78
CA LYS A 132 -11.62 20.75 18.49
C LYS A 132 -11.53 19.25 18.29
N GLN A 133 -11.41 18.49 19.37
CA GLN A 133 -11.57 17.03 19.36
C GLN A 133 -12.82 16.69 18.53
N ARG A 134 -12.66 15.86 17.52
CA ARG A 134 -13.82 15.29 16.81
C ARG A 134 -14.55 14.38 17.80
N VAL A 135 -15.64 14.87 18.34
CA VAL A 135 -16.56 14.06 19.16
C VAL A 135 -17.35 13.21 18.17
N PHE A 136 -17.22 11.91 18.27
CA PHE A 136 -18.08 10.97 17.56
C PHE A 136 -19.46 11.01 18.23
N GLU A 137 -20.44 11.58 17.54
CA GLU A 137 -21.84 11.49 17.95
C GLU A 137 -22.46 10.25 17.29
N PRO A 138 -22.87 9.24 18.06
CA PRO A 138 -23.56 8.08 17.49
C PRO A 138 -24.87 8.55 16.83
N LEU A 139 -25.13 8.09 15.60
CA LEU A 139 -26.41 8.28 14.95
C LEU A 139 -27.53 7.73 15.85
N THR A 140 -28.51 8.56 16.17
CA THR A 140 -29.70 8.12 16.91
C THR A 140 -30.67 7.41 15.95
N ALA A 141 -31.58 6.62 16.49
CA ALA A 141 -32.59 5.92 15.67
C ALA A 141 -33.51 6.88 14.90
N GLU A 142 -33.54 8.16 15.25
CA GLU A 142 -34.30 9.21 14.57
C GLU A 142 -33.61 9.72 13.32
N ASP A 143 -32.26 9.68 13.26
CA ASP A 143 -31.46 10.12 12.11
C ASP A 143 -31.45 9.09 10.96
N ALA A 144 -32.03 7.90 11.17
CA ALA A 144 -32.05 6.81 10.20
C ALA A 144 -33.36 6.74 9.38
N GLN A 145 -34.22 7.75 9.42
CA GLN A 145 -35.56 7.72 8.79
C GLN A 145 -35.72 8.68 7.60
N ASP A 146 -34.63 9.30 7.08
CA ASP A 146 -34.66 10.12 5.86
C ASP A 146 -33.91 9.46 4.69
#